data_c353373263308fcb69f7536ca7fdeabf
#
_entry.id   c353373263308fcb69f7536ca7fdeabf
#
_cell.length_a   1.000
_cell.length_b   1.000
_cell.length_c   1.000
_cell.angle_alpha   90.00
_cell.angle_beta   90.00
_cell.angle_gamma   90.00
#
_symmetry.space_group_name_H-M   'P 1'
#
loop_
_entity.id
_entity.type
_entity.pdbx_description
1 polymer ?
#
loop_
_entity_poly.entity_id
_entity_poly.type
_entity_poly.pdbx_seq_one_letter_code
_entity_poly.pdbx_strand_id
1 'polypeptide(L)'
;MKTVHFVNGCKYIGFLWASFFIQVTFAQSSSWPDRPIKIIVPFAVGGATDIAARIIAPALGEQLGQQFFVEIKAGAAGNIALEYVAQSAPDGYTILIGNVSTNSINEILYASKLKVKPSTSFKTVALVASIPNILVSGPNFPPNNMKELVAYAKARPGELNFSSPLGGYSHLDMLDFHRRAGISMVIIPSKGAGDSQTGLIS
;
A
#
# COMPACT_ATOMS: atom_id res chain seq x y z
N MET A 1 63.04 64.29 -29.41
CA MET A 1 63.29 63.59 -28.16
C MET A 1 62.03 63.62 -27.38
N LYS A 2 61.21 62.53 -27.39
CA LYS A 2 60.08 62.34 -26.50
C LYS A 2 60.02 60.85 -26.19
N THR A 3 60.37 60.51 -24.95
CA THR A 3 60.39 59.20 -24.39
C THR A 3 58.91 58.87 -23.95
N VAL A 4 58.34 57.80 -24.45
CA VAL A 4 57.01 57.31 -24.05
C VAL A 4 57.24 56.22 -23.04
N HIS A 5 56.71 56.42 -21.83
CA HIS A 5 56.66 55.43 -20.75
C HIS A 5 55.50 54.44 -21.00
N PHE A 6 55.86 53.18 -21.21
CA PHE A 6 54.92 52.04 -21.32
C PHE A 6 55.16 51.15 -20.11
N VAL A 7 54.58 51.47 -19.00
CA VAL A 7 54.47 50.53 -17.81
C VAL A 7 53.24 50.89 -17.08
N ASN A 8 52.21 50.07 -17.16
CA ASN A 8 51.20 49.79 -16.06
C ASN A 8 49.95 48.98 -16.53
N GLY A 9 50.09 48.10 -17.53
CA GLY A 9 48.93 47.28 -18.01
C GLY A 9 48.82 45.87 -17.46
N CYS A 10 49.76 45.37 -16.63
CA CYS A 10 49.87 43.94 -16.38
C CYS A 10 49.50 43.49 -14.94
N LYS A 11 48.98 44.38 -14.07
CA LYS A 11 48.66 44.04 -12.69
C LYS A 11 47.19 43.71 -12.42
N TYR A 12 46.27 43.91 -13.37
CA TYR A 12 44.84 43.68 -13.14
C TYR A 12 44.28 42.40 -13.77
N ILE A 13 45.03 41.73 -14.61
CA ILE A 13 44.58 40.47 -15.27
C ILE A 13 44.68 39.26 -14.33
N GLY A 14 45.57 39.29 -13.35
CA GLY A 14 45.76 38.19 -12.38
C GLY A 14 44.65 38.09 -11.33
N PHE A 15 43.89 39.15 -11.05
CA PHE A 15 42.88 39.17 -10.00
C PHE A 15 41.48 38.68 -10.47
N LEU A 16 41.23 38.69 -11.77
CA LEU A 16 39.95 38.23 -12.35
C LEU A 16 39.88 36.71 -12.55
N TRP A 17 41.02 36.00 -12.55
CA TRP A 17 41.04 34.53 -12.67
C TRP A 17 40.94 33.79 -11.34
N ALA A 18 41.16 34.45 -10.21
CA ALA A 18 41.08 33.85 -8.90
C ALA A 18 39.64 33.78 -8.38
N SER A 19 38.69 34.54 -8.96
CA SER A 19 37.28 34.59 -8.48
C SER A 19 36.38 33.55 -9.14
N PHE A 20 36.87 32.76 -10.12
CA PHE A 20 36.03 31.80 -10.86
C PHE A 20 36.11 30.36 -10.32
N PHE A 21 36.86 30.11 -9.24
CA PHE A 21 37.11 28.76 -8.74
C PHE A 21 36.43 28.37 -7.42
N ILE A 22 35.49 29.18 -6.90
CA ILE A 22 34.80 28.84 -5.65
C ILE A 22 33.31 28.87 -5.89
N GLN A 23 32.80 27.93 -6.69
CA GLN A 23 31.45 27.42 -6.59
C GLN A 23 31.43 25.91 -6.87
N VAL A 24 32.24 25.14 -6.14
CA VAL A 24 31.92 23.74 -5.94
C VAL A 24 30.77 23.74 -4.95
N THR A 25 29.58 23.90 -5.48
CA THR A 25 28.37 23.57 -4.76
C THR A 25 28.47 22.08 -4.46
N PHE A 26 28.83 21.71 -3.22
CA PHE A 26 28.55 20.39 -2.72
C PHE A 26 27.04 20.23 -2.83
N ALA A 27 26.58 19.63 -3.91
CA ALA A 27 25.29 18.98 -3.93
C ALA A 27 25.38 17.93 -2.82
N GLN A 28 24.97 18.30 -1.61
CA GLN A 28 24.66 17.34 -0.57
C GLN A 28 23.62 16.42 -1.21
N SER A 29 24.07 15.24 -1.62
CA SER A 29 23.16 14.16 -1.87
C SER A 29 22.41 13.96 -0.56
N SER A 30 21.20 14.51 -0.47
CA SER A 30 20.33 14.25 0.67
C SER A 30 20.18 12.73 0.72
N SER A 31 20.78 12.13 1.76
CA SER A 31 20.67 10.68 1.94
C SER A 31 19.20 10.38 2.17
N TRP A 32 18.55 9.80 1.18
CA TRP A 32 17.20 9.27 1.39
C TRP A 32 17.28 8.05 2.30
N PRO A 33 16.40 7.95 3.31
CA PRO A 33 15.40 8.90 3.75
C PRO A 33 15.96 9.92 4.76
N ASP A 34 15.59 11.20 4.64
CA ASP A 34 15.95 12.29 5.54
C ASP A 34 14.82 12.71 6.50
N ARG A 35 13.64 12.12 6.34
CA ARG A 35 12.41 12.39 7.12
C ARG A 35 11.55 11.14 7.25
N PRO A 36 10.54 11.14 8.16
CA PRO A 36 9.65 10.00 8.36
C PRO A 36 8.87 9.59 7.11
N ILE A 37 8.64 8.27 6.98
CA ILE A 37 7.95 7.64 5.85
C ILE A 37 6.57 7.15 6.31
N LYS A 38 5.56 7.35 5.46
CA LYS A 38 4.20 6.84 5.68
C LYS A 38 3.97 5.54 4.95
N ILE A 39 3.50 4.53 5.68
CA ILE A 39 2.97 3.28 5.10
C ILE A 39 1.45 3.36 5.11
N ILE A 40 0.86 3.49 3.93
CA ILE A 40 -0.60 3.55 3.77
C ILE A 40 -1.17 2.14 3.68
N VAL A 41 -2.14 1.83 4.54
CA VAL A 41 -2.83 0.54 4.60
C VAL A 41 -4.27 0.71 4.11
N PRO A 42 -4.73 -0.05 3.09
CA PRO A 42 -6.02 0.15 2.43
C PRO A 42 -7.21 -0.50 3.15
N PHE A 43 -6.99 -1.21 4.26
CA PHE A 43 -8.02 -1.97 4.96
C PHE A 43 -8.05 -1.65 6.46
N ALA A 44 -9.09 -2.14 7.15
CA ALA A 44 -9.29 -1.88 8.57
C ALA A 44 -8.14 -2.39 9.44
N VAL A 45 -7.99 -1.76 10.60
CA VAL A 45 -7.05 -2.14 11.67
C VAL A 45 -7.23 -3.61 12.03
N GLY A 46 -6.13 -4.32 12.31
CA GLY A 46 -6.13 -5.75 12.66
C GLY A 46 -6.26 -6.69 11.47
N GLY A 47 -6.41 -6.18 10.24
CA GLY A 47 -6.33 -6.98 9.03
C GLY A 47 -4.89 -7.39 8.68
N ALA A 48 -4.73 -8.40 7.82
CA ALA A 48 -3.42 -8.95 7.46
C ALA A 48 -2.42 -7.91 6.94
N THR A 49 -2.87 -6.96 6.13
CA THR A 49 -2.03 -5.85 5.63
C THR A 49 -1.61 -4.87 6.72
N ASP A 50 -2.49 -4.58 7.69
CA ASP A 50 -2.15 -3.74 8.84
C ASP A 50 -1.12 -4.42 9.74
N ILE A 51 -1.33 -5.69 10.05
CA ILE A 51 -0.39 -6.49 10.85
C ILE A 51 0.98 -6.54 10.16
N ALA A 52 1.02 -6.86 8.88
CA ALA A 52 2.26 -6.88 8.11
C ALA A 52 2.99 -5.53 8.11
N ALA A 53 2.25 -4.42 7.90
CA ALA A 53 2.82 -3.07 7.97
C ALA A 53 3.45 -2.77 9.33
N ARG A 54 2.74 -3.11 10.43
CA ARG A 54 3.22 -2.88 11.80
C ARG A 54 4.42 -3.75 12.21
N ILE A 55 4.55 -4.92 11.60
CA ILE A 55 5.72 -5.79 11.81
C ILE A 55 6.96 -5.22 11.09
N ILE A 56 6.81 -4.77 9.84
CA ILE A 56 7.97 -4.30 9.07
C ILE A 56 8.38 -2.85 9.39
N ALA A 57 7.44 -1.99 9.82
CA ALA A 57 7.72 -0.57 10.04
C ALA A 57 8.87 -0.31 11.03
N PRO A 58 8.93 -0.95 12.22
CA PRO A 58 10.06 -0.78 13.14
C PRO A 58 11.39 -1.26 12.55
N ALA A 59 11.40 -2.42 11.88
CA ALA A 59 12.62 -2.98 11.30
C ALA A 59 13.18 -2.10 10.16
N LEU A 60 12.30 -1.53 9.33
CA LEU A 60 12.69 -0.54 8.32
C LEU A 60 13.23 0.73 8.97
N GLY A 61 12.60 1.18 10.06
CA GLY A 61 13.02 2.36 10.82
C GLY A 61 14.43 2.19 11.40
N GLU A 62 14.71 1.03 11.95
CA GLU A 62 16.04 0.70 12.49
C GLU A 62 17.12 0.67 11.40
N GLN A 63 16.81 0.06 10.24
CA GLN A 63 17.77 -0.05 9.14
C GLN A 63 18.02 1.26 8.40
N LEU A 64 16.98 2.10 8.24
CA LEU A 64 17.05 3.31 7.43
C LEU A 64 17.22 4.60 8.26
N GLY A 65 17.24 4.49 9.60
CA GLY A 65 17.46 5.63 10.49
C GLY A 65 16.31 6.65 10.52
N GLN A 66 15.09 6.28 10.02
CA GLN A 66 13.93 7.15 9.99
C GLN A 66 12.67 6.41 10.45
N GLN A 67 11.72 7.14 11.03
CA GLN A 67 10.47 6.53 11.49
C GLN A 67 9.54 6.16 10.32
N PHE A 68 8.88 5.01 10.45
CA PHE A 68 7.82 4.56 9.54
C PHE A 68 6.48 4.60 10.27
N PHE A 69 5.53 5.39 9.76
CA PHE A 69 4.19 5.52 10.33
C PHE A 69 3.18 4.74 9.51
N VAL A 70 2.41 3.90 10.19
CA VAL A 70 1.29 3.17 9.58
C VAL A 70 0.04 4.04 9.65
N GLU A 71 -0.53 4.38 8.49
CA GLU A 71 -1.76 5.17 8.36
C GLU A 71 -2.83 4.35 7.63
N ILE A 72 -4.00 4.18 8.24
CA ILE A 72 -5.13 3.45 7.66
C ILE A 72 -5.96 4.38 6.78
N LYS A 73 -6.18 3.97 5.51
CA LYS A 73 -7.12 4.61 4.58
C LYS A 73 -8.07 3.56 3.99
N ALA A 74 -8.90 3.01 4.88
CA ALA A 74 -9.86 1.97 4.50
C ALA A 74 -11.06 2.53 3.73
N GLY A 75 -11.65 1.71 2.89
CA GLY A 75 -12.90 1.98 2.18
C GLY A 75 -12.82 1.74 0.68
N ALA A 76 -13.99 1.58 0.03
CA ALA A 76 -14.15 1.29 -1.40
C ALA A 76 -13.21 0.16 -1.89
N ALA A 77 -13.15 -0.96 -1.15
CA ALA A 77 -12.26 -2.09 -1.42
C ALA A 77 -10.76 -1.71 -1.52
N GLY A 78 -10.32 -0.64 -0.83
CA GLY A 78 -8.96 -0.13 -0.84
C GLY A 78 -8.69 0.96 -1.88
N ASN A 79 -9.67 1.33 -2.71
CA ASN A 79 -9.49 2.35 -3.76
C ASN A 79 -9.15 3.73 -3.18
N ILE A 80 -9.66 4.07 -1.98
CA ILE A 80 -9.33 5.33 -1.28
C ILE A 80 -7.81 5.43 -1.05
N ALA A 81 -7.19 4.35 -0.58
CA ALA A 81 -5.75 4.31 -0.37
C ALA A 81 -4.96 4.38 -1.68
N LEU A 82 -5.41 3.66 -2.72
CA LEU A 82 -4.80 3.71 -4.04
C LEU A 82 -4.76 5.14 -4.60
N GLU A 83 -5.91 5.83 -4.60
CA GLU A 83 -6.00 7.20 -5.10
C GLU A 83 -5.15 8.17 -4.26
N TYR A 84 -5.16 8.01 -2.95
CA TYR A 84 -4.35 8.84 -2.05
C TYR A 84 -2.85 8.72 -2.33
N VAL A 85 -2.33 7.48 -2.45
CA VAL A 85 -0.90 7.27 -2.70
C VAL A 85 -0.51 7.70 -4.11
N ALA A 86 -1.36 7.47 -5.11
CA ALA A 86 -1.10 7.90 -6.48
C ALA A 86 -1.06 9.43 -6.64
N GLN A 87 -1.74 10.18 -5.77
CA GLN A 87 -1.70 11.65 -5.74
C GLN A 87 -0.56 12.20 -4.86
N SER A 88 0.12 11.35 -4.10
CA SER A 88 1.26 11.74 -3.29
C SER A 88 2.50 11.98 -4.15
N ALA A 89 3.46 12.75 -3.64
CA ALA A 89 4.74 12.95 -4.32
C ALA A 89 5.46 11.60 -4.53
N PRO A 90 6.03 11.33 -5.72
CA PRO A 90 6.71 10.07 -6.02
C PRO A 90 8.16 10.05 -5.51
N ASP A 91 8.36 10.49 -4.27
CA ASP A 91 9.65 10.69 -3.61
C ASP A 91 10.03 9.57 -2.61
N GLY A 92 9.17 8.55 -2.48
CA GLY A 92 9.38 7.41 -1.59
C GLY A 92 8.95 7.63 -0.14
N TYR A 93 8.42 8.80 0.25
CA TYR A 93 7.95 9.09 1.61
C TYR A 93 6.50 8.70 1.88
N THR A 94 5.76 8.31 0.84
CA THR A 94 4.43 7.73 0.96
C THR A 94 4.40 6.43 0.17
N ILE A 95 4.31 5.31 0.85
CA ILE A 95 4.29 3.98 0.24
C ILE A 95 2.98 3.26 0.58
N LEU A 96 2.54 2.39 -0.32
CA LEU A 96 1.35 1.56 -0.15
C LEU A 96 1.76 0.13 0.21
N ILE A 97 1.18 -0.43 1.27
CA ILE A 97 1.17 -1.86 1.47
C ILE A 97 -0.15 -2.43 0.94
N GLY A 98 -0.13 -2.88 -0.29
CA GLY A 98 -1.29 -3.43 -0.98
C GLY A 98 -1.36 -4.94 -0.92
N ASN A 99 -2.42 -5.49 -1.47
CA ASN A 99 -2.59 -6.93 -1.70
C ASN A 99 -3.12 -7.16 -3.13
N VAL A 100 -3.43 -8.40 -3.48
CA VAL A 100 -3.94 -8.75 -4.81
C VAL A 100 -5.22 -7.99 -5.18
N SER A 101 -6.09 -7.66 -4.20
CA SER A 101 -7.29 -6.87 -4.46
C SER A 101 -6.94 -5.49 -4.98
N THR A 102 -6.10 -4.74 -4.26
CA THR A 102 -5.71 -3.38 -4.61
C THR A 102 -4.78 -3.32 -5.82
N ASN A 103 -3.86 -4.30 -5.94
CA ASN A 103 -2.79 -4.21 -6.93
C ASN A 103 -3.18 -4.78 -8.31
N SER A 104 -4.29 -5.56 -8.38
CA SER A 104 -4.68 -6.28 -9.59
C SER A 104 -6.19 -6.27 -9.83
N ILE A 105 -6.99 -6.79 -8.89
CA ILE A 105 -8.42 -7.02 -9.07
C ILE A 105 -9.18 -5.72 -9.26
N ASN A 106 -8.86 -4.69 -8.49
CA ASN A 106 -9.56 -3.41 -8.51
C ASN A 106 -9.43 -2.69 -9.85
N GLU A 107 -8.33 -2.87 -10.58
CA GLU A 107 -8.14 -2.30 -11.90
C GLU A 107 -9.19 -2.82 -12.90
N ILE A 108 -9.67 -4.05 -12.71
CA ILE A 108 -10.69 -4.68 -13.55
C ILE A 108 -12.09 -4.39 -13.02
N LEU A 109 -12.36 -4.69 -11.74
CA LEU A 109 -13.68 -4.58 -11.15
C LEU A 109 -14.19 -3.13 -11.03
N TYR A 110 -13.27 -2.19 -10.82
CA TYR A 110 -13.59 -0.77 -10.64
C TYR A 110 -13.08 0.10 -11.79
N ALA A 111 -12.81 -0.48 -12.97
CA ALA A 111 -12.22 0.22 -14.12
C ALA A 111 -12.95 1.53 -14.48
N SER A 112 -14.28 1.59 -14.34
CA SER A 112 -15.08 2.79 -14.64
C SER A 112 -15.09 3.84 -13.51
N LYS A 113 -14.64 3.50 -12.30
CA LYS A 113 -14.71 4.36 -11.10
C LYS A 113 -13.34 4.71 -10.54
N LEU A 114 -12.35 3.83 -10.73
CA LEU A 114 -11.00 4.00 -10.23
C LEU A 114 -10.23 4.97 -11.13
N LYS A 115 -9.74 6.07 -10.56
CA LYS A 115 -9.01 7.12 -11.29
C LYS A 115 -7.55 6.79 -11.56
N VAL A 116 -7.05 5.71 -10.99
CA VAL A 116 -5.66 5.27 -11.11
C VAL A 116 -5.62 3.84 -11.65
N LYS A 117 -4.56 3.50 -12.37
CA LYS A 117 -4.30 2.13 -12.83
C LYS A 117 -3.16 1.55 -11.99
N PRO A 118 -3.43 0.66 -11.02
CA PRO A 118 -2.39 0.08 -10.16
C PRO A 118 -1.19 -0.47 -10.92
N SER A 119 -1.42 -1.14 -12.05
CA SER A 119 -0.37 -1.73 -12.89
C SER A 119 0.64 -0.72 -13.46
N THR A 120 0.25 0.54 -13.63
CA THR A 120 1.09 1.58 -14.25
C THR A 120 1.37 2.78 -13.35
N SER A 121 0.51 3.02 -12.36
CA SER A 121 0.63 4.18 -11.46
C SER A 121 1.61 3.96 -10.31
N PHE A 122 1.99 2.72 -10.03
CA PHE A 122 2.89 2.38 -8.93
C PHE A 122 4.11 1.60 -9.40
N LYS A 123 5.24 1.77 -8.69
CA LYS A 123 6.40 0.90 -8.80
C LYS A 123 6.38 -0.10 -7.65
N THR A 124 6.42 -1.39 -7.97
CA THR A 124 6.56 -2.45 -6.95
C THR A 124 7.94 -2.36 -6.32
N VAL A 125 7.98 -2.38 -4.99
CA VAL A 125 9.22 -2.38 -4.20
C VAL A 125 9.60 -3.81 -3.83
N ALA A 126 8.72 -4.53 -3.10
CA ALA A 126 8.96 -5.89 -2.66
C ALA A 126 7.65 -6.62 -2.33
N LEU A 127 7.72 -7.96 -2.34
CA LEU A 127 6.71 -8.82 -1.71
C LEU A 127 7.04 -8.94 -0.22
N VAL A 128 6.15 -8.41 0.63
CA VAL A 128 6.36 -8.39 2.09
C VAL A 128 6.02 -9.75 2.72
N ALA A 129 4.88 -10.33 2.35
CA ALA A 129 4.41 -11.60 2.89
C ALA A 129 3.46 -12.30 1.91
N SER A 130 3.36 -13.62 2.01
CA SER A 130 2.31 -14.43 1.39
C SER A 130 1.39 -14.94 2.49
N ILE A 131 0.12 -14.53 2.45
CA ILE A 131 -0.86 -14.79 3.52
C ILE A 131 -2.04 -15.55 2.90
N PRO A 132 -2.32 -16.79 3.36
CA PRO A 132 -3.46 -17.55 2.87
C PRO A 132 -4.78 -16.99 3.42
N ASN A 133 -5.87 -17.14 2.67
CA ASN A 133 -7.21 -16.95 3.19
C ASN A 133 -7.60 -18.13 4.08
N ILE A 134 -8.23 -17.86 5.21
CA ILE A 134 -8.77 -18.86 6.13
C ILE A 134 -10.27 -18.59 6.28
N LEU A 135 -11.08 -19.63 6.10
CA LEU A 135 -12.51 -19.59 6.42
C LEU A 135 -12.69 -19.94 7.89
N VAL A 136 -13.33 -19.04 8.62
CA VAL A 136 -13.65 -19.22 10.05
C VAL A 136 -15.14 -19.05 10.27
N SER A 137 -15.67 -19.67 11.32
CA SER A 137 -17.05 -19.55 11.75
C SER A 137 -17.15 -19.06 13.20
N GLY A 138 -18.30 -18.56 13.59
CA GLY A 138 -18.60 -18.25 14.99
C GLY A 138 -18.59 -19.52 15.86
N PRO A 139 -18.40 -19.37 17.17
CA PRO A 139 -18.20 -20.51 18.09
C PRO A 139 -19.41 -21.44 18.18
N ASN A 140 -20.62 -20.95 17.91
CA ASN A 140 -21.88 -21.71 17.99
C ASN A 140 -22.35 -22.19 16.61
N PHE A 141 -21.52 -22.10 15.58
CA PHE A 141 -21.90 -22.53 14.24
C PHE A 141 -21.86 -24.08 14.14
N PRO A 142 -22.94 -24.74 13.72
CA PRO A 142 -23.04 -26.21 13.83
C PRO A 142 -22.03 -27.02 13.05
N PRO A 143 -21.63 -26.67 11.77
CA PRO A 143 -20.64 -27.41 11.03
C PRO A 143 -19.23 -27.31 11.62
N ASN A 144 -18.55 -28.45 11.76
CA ASN A 144 -17.19 -28.53 12.30
C ASN A 144 -16.10 -28.73 11.22
N ASN A 145 -16.50 -28.89 9.97
CA ASN A 145 -15.58 -29.07 8.84
C ASN A 145 -16.24 -28.66 7.51
N MET A 146 -15.46 -28.60 6.44
CA MET A 146 -15.92 -28.14 5.12
C MET A 146 -17.03 -29.03 4.52
N LYS A 147 -16.99 -30.34 4.76
CA LYS A 147 -18.01 -31.25 4.25
C LYS A 147 -19.36 -30.99 4.90
N GLU A 148 -19.35 -30.80 6.22
CA GLU A 148 -20.55 -30.45 6.98
C GLU A 148 -21.05 -29.05 6.59
N LEU A 149 -20.18 -28.08 6.41
CA LEU A 149 -20.55 -26.74 5.95
C LEU A 149 -21.27 -26.79 4.60
N VAL A 150 -20.72 -27.52 3.63
CA VAL A 150 -21.36 -27.65 2.31
C VAL A 150 -22.74 -28.33 2.41
N ALA A 151 -22.85 -29.40 3.19
CA ALA A 151 -24.14 -30.07 3.40
C ALA A 151 -25.16 -29.14 4.09
N TYR A 152 -24.72 -28.43 5.11
CA TYR A 152 -25.53 -27.48 5.86
C TYR A 152 -26.03 -26.32 5.01
N ALA A 153 -25.15 -25.75 4.18
CA ALA A 153 -25.47 -24.66 3.25
C ALA A 153 -26.39 -25.12 2.12
N LYS A 154 -26.21 -26.34 1.59
CA LYS A 154 -27.11 -26.92 0.56
C LYS A 154 -28.54 -27.10 1.09
N ALA A 155 -28.68 -27.45 2.35
CA ALA A 155 -30.01 -27.62 2.98
C ALA A 155 -30.67 -26.26 3.28
N ARG A 156 -29.95 -25.16 3.24
CA ARG A 156 -30.42 -23.80 3.63
C ARG A 156 -29.90 -22.74 2.65
N PRO A 157 -30.30 -22.80 1.37
CA PRO A 157 -29.82 -21.88 0.34
C PRO A 157 -30.21 -20.43 0.65
N GLY A 158 -29.22 -19.53 0.75
CA GLY A 158 -29.43 -18.12 1.03
C GLY A 158 -29.70 -17.76 2.50
N GLU A 159 -29.67 -18.72 3.42
CA GLU A 159 -29.88 -18.44 4.86
C GLU A 159 -28.56 -18.12 5.59
N LEU A 160 -27.45 -18.67 5.12
CA LEU A 160 -26.15 -18.44 5.74
C LEU A 160 -25.55 -17.12 5.27
N ASN A 161 -24.89 -16.44 6.21
CA ASN A 161 -24.13 -15.21 5.93
C ASN A 161 -22.64 -15.49 5.93
N PHE A 162 -21.90 -14.74 5.09
CA PHE A 162 -20.45 -14.64 5.21
C PHE A 162 -20.01 -13.17 5.10
N SER A 163 -18.99 -12.80 5.83
CA SER A 163 -18.47 -11.44 5.84
C SER A 163 -17.17 -11.33 5.04
N SER A 164 -17.10 -10.35 4.16
CA SER A 164 -15.90 -10.05 3.35
C SER A 164 -15.96 -8.63 2.79
N PRO A 165 -14.81 -8.00 2.52
CA PRO A 165 -14.77 -6.77 1.73
C PRO A 165 -15.29 -7.04 0.30
N LEU A 166 -16.34 -6.29 -0.11
CA LEU A 166 -16.91 -6.42 -1.44
C LEU A 166 -15.86 -6.18 -2.53
N GLY A 167 -15.81 -7.09 -3.52
CA GLY A 167 -14.86 -7.03 -4.63
C GLY A 167 -13.41 -7.36 -4.25
N GLY A 168 -13.15 -7.64 -2.98
CA GLY A 168 -11.83 -8.07 -2.53
C GLY A 168 -11.52 -9.53 -2.90
N TYR A 169 -10.26 -9.92 -2.75
CA TYR A 169 -9.79 -11.27 -3.07
C TYR A 169 -10.59 -12.35 -2.31
N SER A 170 -10.78 -12.17 -0.99
CA SER A 170 -11.56 -13.11 -0.17
C SER A 170 -13.03 -13.22 -0.60
N HIS A 171 -13.62 -12.14 -1.13
CA HIS A 171 -14.97 -12.20 -1.70
C HIS A 171 -15.01 -13.07 -2.96
N LEU A 172 -14.06 -12.88 -3.87
CA LEU A 172 -13.99 -13.66 -5.11
C LEU A 172 -13.71 -15.14 -4.84
N ASP A 173 -12.87 -15.46 -3.87
CA ASP A 173 -12.62 -16.83 -3.41
C ASP A 173 -13.90 -17.49 -2.89
N MET A 174 -14.72 -16.75 -2.11
CA MET A 174 -16.00 -17.27 -1.63
C MET A 174 -17.01 -17.46 -2.76
N LEU A 175 -17.07 -16.57 -3.73
CA LEU A 175 -17.94 -16.75 -4.91
C LEU A 175 -17.54 -17.99 -5.73
N ASP A 176 -16.24 -18.23 -5.92
CA ASP A 176 -15.75 -19.43 -6.61
C ASP A 176 -16.05 -20.71 -5.79
N PHE A 177 -15.88 -20.63 -4.46
CA PHE A 177 -16.25 -21.71 -3.55
C PHE A 177 -17.75 -22.03 -3.63
N HIS A 178 -18.62 -21.00 -3.59
CA HIS A 178 -20.09 -21.19 -3.75
C HIS A 178 -20.42 -21.88 -5.06
N ARG A 179 -19.83 -21.43 -6.17
CA ARG A 179 -20.03 -22.02 -7.49
C ARG A 179 -19.59 -23.48 -7.56
N ARG A 180 -18.39 -23.81 -7.06
CA ARG A 180 -17.85 -25.17 -7.06
C ARG A 180 -18.59 -26.12 -6.14
N ALA A 181 -18.99 -25.65 -4.96
CA ALA A 181 -19.71 -26.44 -3.99
C ALA A 181 -21.20 -26.54 -4.27
N GLY A 182 -21.75 -25.73 -5.17
CA GLY A 182 -23.19 -25.66 -5.44
C GLY A 182 -24.00 -25.18 -4.24
N ILE A 183 -23.49 -24.12 -3.56
CA ILE A 183 -24.13 -23.51 -2.38
C ILE A 183 -24.43 -22.03 -2.64
N SER A 184 -25.32 -21.46 -1.84
CA SER A 184 -25.65 -20.03 -1.86
C SER A 184 -25.64 -19.49 -0.44
N MET A 185 -24.85 -18.43 -0.22
CA MET A 185 -24.77 -17.69 1.03
C MET A 185 -24.87 -16.19 0.76
N VAL A 186 -25.33 -15.40 1.72
CA VAL A 186 -25.46 -13.95 1.62
C VAL A 186 -24.19 -13.27 2.09
N ILE A 187 -23.69 -12.32 1.29
CA ILE A 187 -22.54 -11.52 1.71
C ILE A 187 -22.96 -10.39 2.66
N ILE A 188 -22.25 -10.25 3.76
CA ILE A 188 -22.29 -9.09 4.66
C ILE A 188 -21.03 -8.27 4.39
N PRO A 189 -21.16 -7.07 3.81
CA PRO A 189 -20.01 -6.25 3.48
C PRO A 189 -19.21 -5.82 4.71
N SER A 190 -17.88 -5.88 4.62
CA SER A 190 -16.96 -5.40 5.65
C SER A 190 -15.88 -4.48 5.05
N LYS A 191 -15.20 -3.72 5.92
CA LYS A 191 -14.06 -2.86 5.55
C LYS A 191 -12.72 -3.60 5.53
N GLY A 192 -12.70 -4.86 5.95
CA GLY A 192 -11.51 -5.70 6.01
C GLY A 192 -11.67 -6.86 7.00
N ALA A 193 -10.65 -7.71 7.10
CA ALA A 193 -10.69 -8.90 7.95
C ALA A 193 -10.93 -8.58 9.44
N GLY A 194 -10.33 -7.52 9.97
CA GLY A 194 -10.57 -7.09 11.36
C GLY A 194 -12.03 -6.75 11.63
N ASP A 195 -12.68 -6.05 10.69
CA ASP A 195 -14.12 -5.73 10.78
C ASP A 195 -14.99 -6.99 10.69
N SER A 196 -14.65 -7.91 9.77
CA SER A 196 -15.33 -9.21 9.65
C SER A 196 -15.21 -10.06 10.94
N GLN A 197 -14.03 -10.08 11.56
CA GLN A 197 -13.79 -10.83 12.80
C GLN A 197 -14.61 -10.26 13.96
N THR A 198 -14.65 -8.93 14.09
CA THR A 198 -15.47 -8.28 15.13
C THR A 198 -16.94 -8.65 14.97
N GLY A 199 -17.48 -8.58 13.74
CA GLY A 199 -18.88 -8.97 13.49
C GLY A 199 -19.16 -10.47 13.66
N LEU A 200 -18.12 -11.34 13.65
CA LEU A 200 -18.30 -12.78 13.84
C LEU A 200 -18.41 -13.18 15.31
N ILE A 201 -17.81 -12.40 16.23
CA ILE A 201 -17.76 -12.68 17.67
C ILE A 201 -18.73 -11.83 18.49
N SER A 202 -19.39 -10.84 17.90
CA SER A 202 -20.42 -9.99 18.49
C SER A 202 -21.80 -10.64 18.38
#